data_f4677b3db36120ec5cce5b8c5389d05f
#
_entry.id   f4677b3db36120ec5cce5b8c5389d05f
#
_cell.length_a   1.000
_cell.length_b   1.000
_cell.length_c   1.000
_cell.angle_alpha   90.00
_cell.angle_beta   90.00
_cell.angle_gamma   90.00
#
_symmetry.space_group_name_H-M   'P 1'
#
loop_
_entity.id
_entity.type
_entity.pdbx_description
1 polymer ?
#
loop_
_entity_poly.entity_id
_entity_poly.type
_entity_poly.pdbx_seq_one_letter_code
_entity_poly.pdbx_strand_id
1 'polypeptide(L)'
;MPDKLTPEQRHKCMSRIRGKDTKPELWVRKYLYAHGFRYRLHEKRLPGKPDIVIRRLRTVILVNGCFWHGHTEPPLPSPVEDGKGGVRCKYYVTPHTRVDFWQKKIERNKARDFEDRNALKLLGWNVIVIWECQVNQAEIREQTLQSLVRTLSQIELDIAKIKRPAVKKYDFEEKQPYSMVADENDNPSL
;
A
#
# COMPACT_ATOMS: atom_id res chain seq x y z
N MET A 1 -28.00 -22.40 -3.75
CA MET A 1 -29.34 -21.83 -3.91
C MET A 1 -29.47 -21.32 -5.33
N PRO A 2 -30.61 -21.57 -6.01
CA PRO A 2 -30.82 -21.01 -7.35
C PRO A 2 -30.83 -19.48 -7.27
N ASP A 3 -30.46 -18.87 -8.38
CA ASP A 3 -30.44 -17.41 -8.51
C ASP A 3 -31.86 -16.86 -8.38
N LYS A 4 -32.08 -15.99 -7.40
CA LYS A 4 -33.40 -15.40 -7.12
C LYS A 4 -33.76 -14.22 -8.04
N LEU A 5 -32.78 -13.75 -8.86
CA LEU A 5 -32.96 -12.59 -9.72
C LEU A 5 -33.31 -12.99 -11.15
N THR A 6 -34.29 -12.27 -11.75
CA THR A 6 -34.54 -12.39 -13.18
C THR A 6 -33.33 -11.88 -13.99
N PRO A 7 -33.22 -12.26 -15.29
CA PRO A 7 -32.15 -11.75 -16.16
C PRO A 7 -32.11 -10.21 -16.21
N GLU A 8 -33.24 -9.53 -16.23
CA GLU A 8 -33.37 -8.07 -16.26
C GLU A 8 -32.93 -7.45 -14.94
N GLN A 9 -33.36 -8.05 -13.79
CA GLN A 9 -32.93 -7.61 -12.46
C GLN A 9 -31.40 -7.75 -12.31
N ARG A 10 -30.87 -8.87 -12.78
CA ARG A 10 -29.41 -9.12 -12.78
C ARG A 10 -28.68 -8.11 -13.64
N HIS A 11 -29.16 -7.87 -14.87
CA HIS A 11 -28.57 -6.85 -15.75
C HIS A 11 -28.56 -5.47 -15.07
N LYS A 12 -29.65 -5.06 -14.45
CA LYS A 12 -29.79 -3.81 -13.71
C LYS A 12 -28.84 -3.74 -12.50
N CYS A 13 -28.63 -4.84 -11.77
CA CYS A 13 -27.65 -4.91 -10.68
C CYS A 13 -26.22 -4.76 -11.21
N MET A 14 -25.89 -5.50 -12.27
CA MET A 14 -24.55 -5.48 -12.85
C MET A 14 -24.19 -4.13 -13.48
N SER A 15 -25.14 -3.44 -14.14
CA SER A 15 -24.92 -2.13 -14.74
C SER A 15 -24.68 -1.01 -13.70
N ARG A 16 -25.09 -1.22 -12.46
CA ARG A 16 -24.86 -0.28 -11.34
C ARG A 16 -23.52 -0.45 -10.64
N ILE A 17 -22.79 -1.52 -10.94
CA ILE A 17 -21.47 -1.75 -10.35
C ILE A 17 -20.50 -0.73 -10.93
N ARG A 18 -19.97 0.09 -10.05
CA ARG A 18 -18.99 1.12 -10.44
C ARG A 18 -17.59 0.51 -10.46
N GLY A 19 -16.83 0.81 -11.50
CA GLY A 19 -15.43 0.39 -11.62
C GLY A 19 -14.45 1.38 -10.97
N LYS A 20 -14.95 2.45 -10.33
CA LYS A 20 -14.16 3.48 -9.64
C LYS A 20 -15.05 4.23 -8.64
N ASP A 21 -14.42 4.94 -7.71
CA ASP A 21 -15.10 5.70 -6.65
C ASP A 21 -16.05 4.81 -5.82
N THR A 22 -15.61 3.59 -5.56
CA THR A 22 -16.32 2.63 -4.72
C THR A 22 -16.27 3.06 -3.25
N LYS A 23 -17.21 2.57 -2.43
CA LYS A 23 -17.20 2.86 -0.98
C LYS A 23 -15.85 2.54 -0.31
N PRO A 24 -15.25 1.35 -0.55
CA PRO A 24 -13.91 1.03 -0.04
C PRO A 24 -12.84 2.06 -0.42
N GLU A 25 -12.77 2.44 -1.69
CA GLU A 25 -11.83 3.45 -2.16
C GLU A 25 -12.04 4.80 -1.45
N LEU A 26 -13.29 5.24 -1.31
CA LEU A 26 -13.63 6.51 -0.65
C LEU A 26 -13.23 6.52 0.83
N TRP A 27 -13.37 5.40 1.56
CA TRP A 27 -12.91 5.31 2.94
C TRP A 27 -11.40 5.43 3.05
N VAL A 28 -10.65 4.69 2.22
CA VAL A 28 -9.19 4.77 2.17
C VAL A 28 -8.73 6.20 1.85
N ARG A 29 -9.33 6.82 0.82
CA ARG A 29 -9.00 8.20 0.40
C ARG A 29 -9.23 9.23 1.51
N LYS A 30 -10.40 9.19 2.15
CA LYS A 30 -10.75 10.13 3.24
C LYS A 30 -9.79 9.98 4.41
N TYR A 31 -9.49 8.75 4.79
CA TYR A 31 -8.59 8.46 5.89
C TYR A 31 -7.16 8.95 5.62
N LEU A 32 -6.63 8.66 4.45
CA LEU A 32 -5.31 9.14 4.04
C LEU A 32 -5.24 10.67 4.01
N TYR A 33 -6.27 11.31 3.47
CA TYR A 33 -6.32 12.77 3.42
C TYR A 33 -6.34 13.41 4.81
N ALA A 34 -7.13 12.84 5.73
CA ALA A 34 -7.21 13.28 7.12
C ALA A 34 -5.85 13.13 7.86
N HIS A 35 -5.03 12.16 7.47
CA HIS A 35 -3.69 11.95 8.03
C HIS A 35 -2.57 12.66 7.25
N GLY A 36 -2.92 13.66 6.43
CA GLY A 36 -1.93 14.51 5.76
C GLY A 36 -1.35 13.96 4.46
N PHE A 37 -1.73 12.75 4.02
CA PHE A 37 -1.25 12.21 2.75
C PHE A 37 -1.96 12.87 1.58
N ARG A 38 -1.17 13.31 0.60
CA ARG A 38 -1.66 13.85 -0.67
C ARG A 38 -1.36 12.84 -1.79
N TYR A 39 -2.34 12.59 -2.64
CA TYR A 39 -2.31 11.53 -3.64
C TYR A 39 -2.95 11.96 -4.95
N ARG A 40 -2.70 11.22 -6.00
CA ARG A 40 -3.41 11.27 -7.29
C ARG A 40 -4.26 10.02 -7.44
N LEU A 41 -5.30 10.11 -8.26
CA LEU A 41 -6.24 9.02 -8.49
C LEU A 41 -6.09 8.48 -9.90
N HIS A 42 -6.26 7.16 -10.04
CA HIS A 42 -6.38 6.47 -11.33
C HIS A 42 -5.32 6.89 -12.36
N GLU A 43 -4.03 6.86 -11.97
CA GLU A 43 -2.93 7.27 -12.84
C GLU A 43 -2.79 6.32 -14.04
N LYS A 44 -3.24 6.77 -15.20
CA LYS A 44 -3.29 5.96 -16.44
C LYS A 44 -1.93 5.57 -16.98
N ARG A 45 -0.87 6.29 -16.59
CA ARG A 45 0.51 6.05 -17.05
C ARG A 45 1.20 4.91 -16.30
N LEU A 46 0.59 4.42 -15.23
CA LEU A 46 1.13 3.31 -14.44
C LEU A 46 0.41 2.00 -14.80
N PRO A 47 1.13 0.86 -14.78
CA PRO A 47 0.53 -0.46 -14.94
C PRO A 47 -0.66 -0.64 -13.98
N GLY A 48 -1.73 -1.31 -14.42
CA GLY A 48 -2.92 -1.56 -13.63
C GLY A 48 -3.75 -0.33 -13.26
N LYS A 49 -3.35 0.89 -13.62
CA LYS A 49 -4.05 2.15 -13.31
C LYS A 49 -4.42 2.25 -11.83
N PRO A 50 -3.45 2.30 -10.92
CA PRO A 50 -3.68 2.23 -9.47
C PRO A 50 -4.72 3.25 -9.00
N ASP A 51 -5.55 2.87 -8.02
CA ASP A 51 -6.62 3.71 -7.49
C ASP A 51 -6.08 4.96 -6.80
N ILE A 52 -4.98 4.80 -6.05
CA ILE A 52 -4.34 5.87 -5.29
C ILE A 52 -2.83 5.84 -5.52
N VAL A 53 -2.23 6.99 -5.84
CA VAL A 53 -0.79 7.13 -6.10
C VAL A 53 -0.20 8.24 -5.25
N ILE A 54 0.68 7.87 -4.32
CA ILE A 54 1.42 8.80 -3.46
C ILE A 54 2.82 8.96 -4.04
N ARG A 55 2.98 9.89 -4.99
CA ARG A 55 4.23 10.06 -5.73
C ARG A 55 5.44 10.36 -4.83
N ARG A 56 5.24 11.15 -3.79
CA ARG A 56 6.28 11.51 -2.82
C ARG A 56 6.92 10.29 -2.16
N LEU A 57 6.14 9.24 -1.92
CA LEU A 57 6.57 7.99 -1.31
C LEU A 57 6.86 6.89 -2.33
N ARG A 58 6.71 7.16 -3.64
CA ARG A 58 6.72 6.13 -4.69
C ARG A 58 5.86 4.92 -4.32
N THR A 59 4.67 5.19 -3.81
CA THR A 59 3.75 4.17 -3.31
C THR A 59 2.43 4.24 -4.06
N VAL A 60 1.94 3.09 -4.47
CA VAL A 60 0.62 2.91 -5.06
C VAL A 60 -0.23 2.04 -4.14
N ILE A 61 -1.52 2.32 -4.10
CA ILE A 61 -2.49 1.55 -3.34
C ILE A 61 -3.57 1.08 -4.31
N LEU A 62 -3.81 -0.23 -4.30
CA LEU A 62 -4.85 -0.90 -5.05
C LEU A 62 -5.95 -1.29 -4.06
N VAL A 63 -7.20 -0.92 -4.34
CA VAL A 63 -8.36 -1.25 -3.51
C VAL A 63 -9.21 -2.28 -4.23
N ASN A 64 -8.95 -3.54 -3.94
CA ASN A 64 -9.50 -4.66 -4.69
C ASN A 64 -10.82 -5.17 -4.13
N GLY A 65 -11.83 -5.31 -4.99
CA GLY A 65 -13.07 -6.01 -4.67
C GLY A 65 -12.83 -7.52 -4.57
N CYS A 66 -13.24 -8.14 -3.47
CA CYS A 66 -12.93 -9.55 -3.19
C CYS A 66 -13.42 -10.50 -4.28
N PHE A 67 -14.63 -10.30 -4.77
CA PHE A 67 -15.20 -11.13 -5.83
C PHE A 67 -14.42 -11.02 -7.16
N TRP A 68 -14.14 -9.78 -7.57
CA TRP A 68 -13.57 -9.50 -8.88
C TRP A 68 -12.12 -9.95 -9.03
N HIS A 69 -11.39 -9.95 -7.92
CA HIS A 69 -9.97 -10.30 -7.86
C HIS A 69 -9.72 -11.66 -7.20
N GLY A 70 -10.79 -12.43 -6.95
CA GLY A 70 -10.71 -13.82 -6.47
C GLY A 70 -10.05 -13.96 -5.10
N HIS A 71 -10.36 -13.04 -4.17
CA HIS A 71 -9.83 -13.05 -2.80
C HIS A 71 -10.55 -14.08 -1.95
N THR A 72 -9.87 -15.13 -1.59
CA THR A 72 -10.44 -16.25 -0.81
C THR A 72 -10.06 -16.21 0.67
N GLU A 73 -9.03 -15.47 1.04
CA GLU A 73 -8.52 -15.40 2.39
C GLU A 73 -9.39 -14.52 3.30
N PRO A 74 -9.49 -14.79 4.59
CA PRO A 74 -10.15 -13.90 5.53
C PRO A 74 -9.34 -12.60 5.71
N PRO A 75 -9.98 -11.49 6.10
CA PRO A 75 -9.31 -10.20 6.25
C PRO A 75 -8.31 -10.15 7.40
N LEU A 76 -8.45 -11.04 8.37
CA LEU A 76 -7.53 -11.26 9.49
C LEU A 76 -7.33 -12.76 9.68
N PRO A 77 -6.15 -13.20 10.16
CA PRO A 77 -5.96 -14.58 10.57
C PRO A 77 -7.01 -14.91 11.64
N SER A 78 -7.86 -15.88 11.37
CA SER A 78 -8.81 -16.35 12.37
C SER A 78 -8.06 -17.23 13.39
N PRO A 79 -8.17 -16.97 14.69
CA PRO A 79 -7.57 -17.84 15.70
C PRO A 79 -8.33 -19.16 15.89
N VAL A 80 -9.42 -19.38 15.17
CA VAL A 80 -10.27 -20.56 15.30
C VAL A 80 -10.07 -21.47 14.11
N GLU A 81 -9.25 -22.47 14.26
CA GLU A 81 -9.25 -23.68 13.45
C GLU A 81 -10.48 -24.53 13.80
N ASP A 82 -11.63 -24.18 13.29
CA ASP A 82 -12.74 -25.12 13.29
C ASP A 82 -12.55 -26.06 12.09
N GLY A 83 -11.90 -27.17 12.30
CA GLY A 83 -11.63 -28.37 11.48
C GLY A 83 -12.41 -28.65 10.19
N LYS A 84 -13.03 -27.66 9.58
CA LYS A 84 -13.75 -27.69 8.31
C LYS A 84 -13.27 -26.56 7.42
N GLY A 85 -12.17 -26.79 6.73
CA GLY A 85 -11.70 -25.99 5.57
C GLY A 85 -11.72 -24.48 5.79
N GLY A 86 -10.59 -23.87 5.97
CA GLY A 86 -10.26 -22.47 6.27
C GLY A 86 -11.37 -21.44 6.05
N VAL A 87 -11.52 -20.50 7.00
CA VAL A 87 -12.47 -19.38 6.90
C VAL A 87 -12.24 -18.61 5.61
N ARG A 88 -13.18 -18.74 4.67
CA ARG A 88 -13.11 -18.02 3.39
C ARG A 88 -13.64 -16.60 3.54
N CYS A 89 -13.10 -15.70 2.71
CA CYS A 89 -13.63 -14.34 2.63
C CYS A 89 -15.14 -14.34 2.29
N LYS A 90 -15.98 -13.79 3.18
CA LYS A 90 -17.44 -13.76 2.99
C LYS A 90 -17.89 -12.93 1.78
N TYR A 91 -17.04 -12.06 1.24
CA TYR A 91 -17.31 -11.26 0.05
C TYR A 91 -16.92 -11.97 -1.25
N TYR A 92 -16.29 -13.15 -1.16
CA TYR A 92 -16.02 -14.00 -2.31
C TYR A 92 -16.97 -15.17 -2.32
N VAL A 93 -17.96 -15.11 -3.19
CA VAL A 93 -18.93 -16.18 -3.39
C VAL A 93 -18.77 -16.75 -4.78
N THR A 94 -18.51 -18.05 -4.88
CA THR A 94 -18.42 -18.73 -6.17
C THR A 94 -19.79 -18.70 -6.84
N PRO A 95 -19.90 -18.18 -8.07
CA PRO A 95 -21.17 -18.15 -8.80
C PRO A 95 -21.69 -19.56 -9.07
N HIS A 96 -23.00 -19.76 -8.90
CA HIS A 96 -23.65 -21.05 -9.20
C HIS A 96 -24.13 -21.13 -10.65
N THR A 97 -24.21 -20.00 -11.35
CA THR A 97 -24.62 -19.92 -12.77
C THR A 97 -23.45 -19.42 -13.61
N ARG A 98 -23.30 -19.96 -14.83
CA ARG A 98 -22.21 -19.63 -15.76
C ARG A 98 -20.83 -19.76 -15.09
N VAL A 99 -20.64 -20.86 -14.34
CA VAL A 99 -19.46 -21.10 -13.51
C VAL A 99 -18.18 -20.96 -14.33
N ASP A 100 -18.09 -21.64 -15.48
CA ASP A 100 -16.89 -21.60 -16.35
C ASP A 100 -16.54 -20.18 -16.82
N PHE A 101 -17.56 -19.38 -17.16
CA PHE A 101 -17.36 -17.99 -17.56
C PHE A 101 -16.72 -17.18 -16.42
N TRP A 102 -17.27 -17.32 -15.21
CA TRP A 102 -16.78 -16.57 -14.05
C TRP A 102 -15.40 -17.02 -13.61
N GLN A 103 -15.17 -18.32 -13.61
CA GLN A 103 -13.86 -18.88 -13.26
C GLN A 103 -12.78 -18.36 -14.20
N LYS A 104 -12.97 -18.48 -15.51
CA LYS A 104 -12.03 -17.95 -16.52
C LYS A 104 -11.84 -16.43 -16.39
N LYS A 105 -12.89 -15.70 -16.04
CA LYS A 105 -12.82 -14.25 -15.86
C LYS A 105 -11.99 -13.87 -14.62
N ILE A 106 -12.21 -14.56 -13.50
CA ILE A 106 -11.49 -14.30 -12.24
C ILE A 106 -10.02 -14.71 -12.39
N GLU A 107 -9.74 -15.86 -12.99
CA GLU A 107 -8.36 -16.30 -13.27
C GLU A 107 -7.60 -15.28 -14.12
N ARG A 108 -8.23 -14.77 -15.18
CA ARG A 108 -7.66 -13.72 -16.03
C ARG A 108 -7.42 -12.41 -15.27
N ASN A 109 -8.32 -12.03 -14.38
CA ASN A 109 -8.13 -10.87 -13.53
C ASN A 109 -6.94 -11.07 -12.58
N LYS A 110 -6.84 -12.25 -11.93
CA LYS A 110 -5.71 -12.59 -11.03
C LYS A 110 -4.35 -12.55 -11.77
N ALA A 111 -4.29 -13.11 -12.97
CA ALA A 111 -3.09 -13.09 -13.80
C ALA A 111 -2.66 -11.64 -14.10
N ARG A 112 -3.59 -10.82 -14.59
CA ARG A 112 -3.34 -9.41 -14.87
C ARG A 112 -2.91 -8.64 -13.61
N ASP A 113 -3.57 -8.86 -12.47
CA ASP A 113 -3.22 -8.19 -11.22
C ASP A 113 -1.80 -8.57 -10.76
N PHE A 114 -1.39 -9.79 -11.01
CA PHE A 114 -0.03 -10.24 -10.72
C PHE A 114 1.00 -9.54 -11.63
N GLU A 115 0.73 -9.49 -12.93
CA GLU A 115 1.58 -8.82 -13.92
C GLU A 115 1.71 -7.32 -13.60
N ASP A 116 0.57 -6.62 -13.36
CA ASP A 116 0.54 -5.20 -13.04
C ASP A 116 1.34 -4.88 -11.76
N ARG A 117 1.18 -5.70 -10.71
CA ARG A 117 1.94 -5.53 -9.46
C ARG A 117 3.44 -5.74 -9.66
N ASN A 118 3.83 -6.73 -10.45
CA ASN A 118 5.24 -6.96 -10.74
C ASN A 118 5.83 -5.82 -11.57
N ALA A 119 5.13 -5.37 -12.60
CA ALA A 119 5.55 -4.23 -13.40
C ALA A 119 5.72 -2.96 -12.55
N LEU A 120 4.80 -2.68 -11.63
CA LEU A 120 4.91 -1.56 -10.69
C LEU A 120 6.15 -1.69 -9.78
N LYS A 121 6.42 -2.89 -9.25
CA LYS A 121 7.61 -3.16 -8.43
C LYS A 121 8.90 -2.96 -9.21
N LEU A 122 8.97 -3.45 -10.44
CA LEU A 122 10.13 -3.27 -11.33
C LEU A 122 10.37 -1.79 -11.64
N LEU A 123 9.31 -0.97 -11.72
CA LEU A 123 9.41 0.48 -11.84
C LEU A 123 9.80 1.18 -10.52
N GLY A 124 10.09 0.42 -9.45
CA GLY A 124 10.49 0.95 -8.15
C GLY A 124 9.35 1.55 -7.32
N TRP A 125 8.11 1.09 -7.54
CA TRP A 125 6.97 1.49 -6.72
C TRP A 125 6.74 0.51 -5.57
N ASN A 126 6.45 1.02 -4.39
CA ASN A 126 5.86 0.24 -3.31
C ASN A 126 4.40 -0.02 -3.66
N VAL A 127 3.97 -1.28 -3.62
CA VAL A 127 2.61 -1.69 -3.96
C VAL A 127 1.91 -2.20 -2.71
N ILE A 128 0.84 -1.52 -2.31
CA ILE A 128 -0.02 -1.90 -1.19
C ILE A 128 -1.37 -2.31 -1.76
N VAL A 129 -1.87 -3.47 -1.34
CA VAL A 129 -3.20 -3.97 -1.72
C VAL A 129 -4.08 -3.94 -0.50
N ILE A 130 -5.25 -3.32 -0.64
CA ILE A 130 -6.30 -3.31 0.38
C ILE A 130 -7.51 -4.05 -0.20
N TRP A 131 -8.02 -5.01 0.55
CA TRP A 131 -9.19 -5.77 0.13
C TRP A 131 -10.48 -5.13 0.65
N GLU A 132 -11.53 -5.22 -0.15
CA GLU A 132 -12.87 -4.76 0.20
C GLU A 132 -13.34 -5.26 1.57
N CYS A 133 -13.08 -6.52 1.90
CA CYS A 133 -13.45 -7.11 3.19
C CYS A 133 -12.77 -6.43 4.38
N GLN A 134 -11.56 -5.90 4.20
CA GLN A 134 -10.80 -5.23 5.26
C GLN A 134 -11.37 -3.84 5.61
N VAL A 135 -12.10 -3.21 4.68
CA VAL A 135 -12.64 -1.86 4.90
C VAL A 135 -14.16 -1.82 4.96
N ASN A 136 -14.86 -2.83 4.47
CA ASN A 136 -16.32 -2.89 4.59
C ASN A 136 -16.77 -3.34 5.99
N GLN A 137 -15.97 -4.07 6.73
CA GLN A 137 -16.25 -4.48 8.10
C GLN A 137 -15.80 -3.38 9.06
N ALA A 138 -16.74 -2.85 9.85
CA ALA A 138 -16.47 -1.71 10.73
C ALA A 138 -15.39 -2.04 11.77
N GLU A 139 -15.43 -3.27 12.30
CA GLU A 139 -14.56 -3.74 13.39
C GLU A 139 -13.08 -3.76 13.00
N ILE A 140 -12.79 -4.08 11.73
CA ILE A 140 -11.40 -4.20 11.26
C ILE A 140 -10.96 -3.01 10.38
N ARG A 141 -11.91 -2.19 9.92
CA ARG A 141 -11.61 -1.03 9.07
C ARG A 141 -10.60 -0.09 9.72
N GLU A 142 -10.85 0.28 10.96
CA GLU A 142 -9.99 1.21 11.67
C GLU A 142 -8.56 0.65 11.82
N GLN A 143 -8.44 -0.62 12.21
CA GLN A 143 -7.14 -1.29 12.32
C GLN A 143 -6.41 -1.35 10.97
N THR A 144 -7.13 -1.68 9.89
CA THR A 144 -6.58 -1.72 8.53
C THR A 144 -6.06 -0.35 8.09
N LEU A 145 -6.85 0.70 8.30
CA LEU A 145 -6.50 2.05 7.90
C LEU A 145 -5.37 2.64 8.76
N GLN A 146 -5.35 2.33 10.05
CA GLN A 146 -4.22 2.69 10.94
C GLN A 146 -2.94 1.98 10.50
N SER A 147 -3.00 0.69 10.18
CA SER A 147 -1.86 -0.07 9.68
C SER A 147 -1.33 0.51 8.37
N LEU A 148 -2.22 0.91 7.46
CA LEU A 148 -1.86 1.60 6.22
C LEU A 148 -1.09 2.88 6.49
N VAL A 149 -1.59 3.74 7.38
CA VAL A 149 -0.92 5.01 7.74
C VAL A 149 0.45 4.73 8.36
N ARG A 150 0.56 3.77 9.28
CA ARG A 150 1.86 3.37 9.87
C ARG A 150 2.86 2.92 8.81
N THR A 151 2.43 2.09 7.86
CA THR A 151 3.27 1.63 6.75
C THR A 151 3.75 2.80 5.90
N LEU A 152 2.88 3.73 5.55
CA LEU A 152 3.24 4.92 4.76
C LEU A 152 4.19 5.85 5.51
N SER A 153 3.98 6.04 6.82
CA SER A 153 4.88 6.83 7.67
C SER A 153 6.26 6.18 7.79
N GLN A 154 6.31 4.85 7.88
CA GLN A 154 7.58 4.13 7.88
C GLN A 154 8.35 4.32 6.57
N ILE A 155 7.67 4.18 5.42
CA ILE A 155 8.26 4.44 4.10
C ILE A 155 8.80 5.88 4.01
N GLU A 156 8.06 6.85 4.55
CA GLU A 156 8.50 8.26 4.58
C GLU A 156 9.78 8.44 5.40
N LEU A 157 9.86 7.82 6.57
CA LEU A 157 11.05 7.84 7.42
C LEU A 157 12.26 7.20 6.73
N ASP A 158 12.05 6.08 6.05
CA ASP A 158 13.13 5.38 5.35
C ASP A 158 13.67 6.20 4.16
N ILE A 159 12.78 6.84 3.41
CA ILE A 159 13.17 7.79 2.36
C ILE A 159 13.93 8.98 2.95
N ALA A 160 13.52 9.50 4.11
CA ALA A 160 14.19 10.60 4.78
C ALA A 160 15.61 10.23 5.26
N LYS A 161 15.81 9.01 5.76
CA LYS A 161 17.13 8.49 6.15
C LYS A 161 18.06 8.39 4.96
N ILE A 162 17.58 7.89 3.81
CA ILE A 162 18.39 7.77 2.59
C ILE A 162 18.82 9.14 2.06
N LYS A 163 17.96 10.16 2.18
CA LYS A 163 18.23 11.52 1.73
C LYS A 163 19.15 12.33 2.65
N ARG A 164 19.34 11.91 3.90
CA ARG A 164 20.30 12.50 4.83
C ARG A 164 21.59 11.69 4.75
N PRO A 165 22.67 12.18 4.09
CA PRO A 165 23.96 11.53 4.20
C PRO A 165 24.32 11.49 5.68
N ALA A 166 24.90 10.37 6.12
CA ALA A 166 25.42 10.26 7.48
C ALA A 166 26.34 11.46 7.70
N VAL A 167 26.02 12.32 8.65
CA VAL A 167 26.89 13.39 9.07
C VAL A 167 28.14 12.67 9.62
N LYS A 168 29.26 12.74 8.87
CA LYS A 168 30.54 12.30 9.42
C LYS A 168 30.71 13.09 10.70
N LYS A 169 30.76 12.41 11.85
CA LYS A 169 31.25 13.02 13.08
C LYS A 169 32.66 13.49 12.75
N TYR A 170 32.87 14.78 12.61
CA TYR A 170 34.19 15.35 12.65
C TYR A 170 34.62 15.20 14.11
N ASP A 171 35.53 14.27 14.37
CA ASP A 171 36.29 14.27 15.60
C ASP A 171 37.09 15.56 15.57
N PHE A 172 36.71 16.50 16.40
CA PHE A 172 37.57 17.64 16.74
C PHE A 172 38.70 17.04 17.57
N GLU A 173 39.80 16.65 16.91
CA GLU A 173 41.08 16.52 17.63
C GLU A 173 41.34 17.92 18.20
N GLU A 174 41.30 18.04 19.51
CA GLU A 174 41.78 19.20 20.23
C GLU A 174 43.26 19.34 19.87
N LYS A 175 43.57 20.27 18.95
CA LYS A 175 44.93 20.70 18.74
C LYS A 175 45.41 21.29 20.06
N GLN A 176 46.39 20.62 20.66
CA GLN A 176 47.12 21.16 21.81
C GLN A 176 47.55 22.60 21.54
N PRO A 177 47.45 23.50 22.54
CA PRO A 177 47.86 24.88 22.34
C PRO A 177 49.33 24.92 22.00
N TYR A 178 49.63 25.66 20.94
CA TYR A 178 50.98 25.93 20.45
C TYR A 178 51.82 26.49 21.61
N SER A 179 52.81 25.72 22.08
CA SER A 179 53.76 26.23 23.05
C SER A 179 54.64 27.28 22.37
N MET A 180 54.55 28.53 22.83
CA MET A 180 55.47 29.57 22.44
C MET A 180 56.86 29.14 22.85
N VAL A 181 57.68 28.81 21.87
CA VAL A 181 59.13 28.72 22.06
C VAL A 181 59.66 30.14 22.16
N ALA A 182 60.11 30.52 23.36
CA ALA A 182 60.85 31.78 23.56
C ALA A 182 62.14 31.65 22.83
N ASP A 183 62.38 32.46 21.79
CA ASP A 183 63.67 32.68 21.21
C ASP A 183 64.51 33.58 22.17
N GLU A 184 65.26 32.95 23.01
CA GLU A 184 66.45 33.60 23.64
C GLU A 184 67.58 33.67 22.61
N ASN A 185 67.78 34.82 22.04
CA ASN A 185 69.08 35.21 21.47
C ASN A 185 69.26 36.69 21.65
N ASP A 186 69.58 37.05 22.89
CA ASP A 186 70.42 38.22 23.16
C ASP A 186 71.84 37.94 22.72
N ASN A 187 72.36 38.75 21.89
CA ASN A 187 73.77 38.93 21.84
C ASN A 187 74.12 40.42 21.59
N PRO A 188 74.64 41.12 22.59
CA PRO A 188 75.20 42.43 22.38
C PRO A 188 76.64 42.30 22.19
N SER A 189 77.20 42.80 21.10
CA SER A 189 78.60 43.19 21.05
C SER A 189 78.90 44.17 19.93
N LEU A 190 79.35 45.32 20.33
CA LEU A 190 80.19 46.36 19.70
C LEU A 190 79.53 47.29 18.72
#